data_3b3ed09475236bb6a0f6a096888fadcb
#
_entry.id   3b3ed09475236bb6a0f6a096888fadcb
#
_cell.length_a   1.000
_cell.length_b   1.000
_cell.length_c   1.000
_cell.angle_alpha   90.00
_cell.angle_beta   90.00
_cell.angle_gamma   90.00
#
_symmetry.space_group_name_H-M   'P 1'
#
loop_
_entity.id
_entity.type
_entity.pdbx_description
1 polymer ?
#
loop_
_entity_poly.entity_id
_entity_poly.type
_entity_poly.pdbx_seq_one_letter_code
_entity_poly.pdbx_strand_id
1 'polypeptide(L)'
;MVEFIPLLMFLAVCLVLMAGYPVAASLAGTALLFAAVGSITGHFDLAFLQALPNRLFGTMENTTLIAVPLFILMGVMLEKSRLSEDLLESMADLFGNFRSGLGISVVLVGALLAASTGIVGATVVTMGLMSLPTMLKRGYSSSQATGLIAATGTLGQIIPPSIALVLLGDTLSGAYQQAQLNMGIFTPKTVSIGDLFVGAIVPGLILVVFYCLYLVTFSRPAPITQDETAPPKGNLSRAMKNLIPPIFLIVTVLGSILAGLATPTEAAGVGAFGATALAFLKGQLTWDKLRDVAQTTTKITSMVFFILIGAAVF
;
A
#
# COMPACT_ATOMS: atom_id res chain seq x y z
N MET A 1 -20.11 -14.94 -31.29
CA MET A 1 -18.63 -15.02 -31.17
C MET A 1 -18.01 -13.69 -30.78
N VAL A 2 -18.50 -12.55 -31.30
CA VAL A 2 -17.97 -11.20 -30.97
C VAL A 2 -18.12 -10.88 -29.47
N GLU A 3 -19.18 -11.34 -28.82
CA GLU A 3 -19.43 -11.13 -27.36
C GLU A 3 -18.37 -11.78 -26.45
N PHE A 4 -17.64 -12.76 -26.93
CA PHE A 4 -16.59 -13.44 -26.14
C PHE A 4 -15.20 -12.83 -26.30
N ILE A 5 -15.03 -11.88 -27.23
CA ILE A 5 -13.71 -11.24 -27.47
C ILE A 5 -13.16 -10.56 -26.19
N PRO A 6 -13.95 -9.80 -25.40
CA PRO A 6 -13.45 -9.19 -24.16
C PRO A 6 -13.00 -10.25 -23.14
N LEU A 7 -13.71 -11.36 -23.02
CA LEU A 7 -13.33 -12.46 -22.12
C LEU A 7 -12.03 -13.13 -22.56
N LEU A 8 -11.86 -13.35 -23.88
CA LEU A 8 -10.62 -13.90 -24.44
C LEU A 8 -9.45 -12.94 -24.23
N MET A 9 -9.66 -11.63 -24.39
CA MET A 9 -8.63 -10.61 -24.12
C MET A 9 -8.22 -10.64 -22.66
N PHE A 10 -9.17 -10.69 -21.72
CA PHE A 10 -8.90 -10.80 -20.30
C PHE A 10 -8.14 -12.08 -19.94
N LEU A 11 -8.55 -13.23 -20.50
CA LEU A 11 -7.85 -14.49 -20.31
C LEU A 11 -6.42 -14.44 -20.87
N ALA A 12 -6.23 -13.85 -22.04
CA ALA A 12 -4.92 -13.69 -22.66
C ALA A 12 -3.98 -12.84 -21.80
N VAL A 13 -4.48 -11.72 -21.22
CA VAL A 13 -3.71 -10.92 -20.28
C VAL A 13 -3.28 -11.74 -19.06
N CYS A 14 -4.21 -12.51 -18.48
CA CYS A 14 -3.88 -13.37 -17.33
C CYS A 14 -2.77 -14.39 -17.69
N LEU A 15 -2.83 -15.01 -18.86
CA LEU A 15 -1.81 -15.96 -19.32
C LEU A 15 -0.45 -15.29 -19.54
N VAL A 16 -0.43 -14.09 -20.13
CA VAL A 16 0.81 -13.33 -20.36
C VAL A 16 1.42 -12.88 -19.01
N LEU A 17 0.58 -12.46 -18.04
CA LEU A 17 1.04 -12.13 -16.69
C LEU A 17 1.62 -13.35 -15.97
N MET A 18 1.01 -14.53 -16.11
CA MET A 18 1.53 -15.79 -15.55
C MET A 18 2.86 -16.20 -16.18
N ALA A 19 3.15 -15.79 -17.42
CA ALA A 19 4.44 -15.98 -18.05
C ALA A 19 5.56 -15.08 -17.51
N GLY A 20 5.23 -14.15 -16.58
CA GLY A 20 6.19 -13.31 -15.86
C GLY A 20 6.58 -12.01 -16.57
N TYR A 21 5.85 -11.60 -17.59
CA TYR A 21 6.09 -10.31 -18.25
C TYR A 21 5.64 -9.11 -17.36
N PRO A 22 6.27 -7.93 -17.51
CA PRO A 22 5.86 -6.72 -16.78
C PRO A 22 4.39 -6.38 -17.02
N VAL A 23 3.64 -6.05 -15.93
CA VAL A 23 2.19 -5.83 -15.97
C VAL A 23 1.78 -4.82 -17.03
N ALA A 24 2.44 -3.67 -17.07
CA ALA A 24 2.14 -2.61 -18.04
C ALA A 24 2.28 -3.08 -19.51
N ALA A 25 3.38 -3.79 -19.79
CA ALA A 25 3.63 -4.32 -21.14
C ALA A 25 2.63 -5.43 -21.50
N SER A 26 2.24 -6.26 -20.53
CA SER A 26 1.24 -7.31 -20.72
C SER A 26 -0.13 -6.73 -21.06
N LEU A 27 -0.56 -5.72 -20.31
CA LEU A 27 -1.83 -5.02 -20.57
C LEU A 27 -1.84 -4.35 -21.95
N ALA A 28 -0.91 -3.44 -22.18
CA ALA A 28 -0.85 -2.67 -23.43
C ALA A 28 -0.60 -3.58 -24.64
N GLY A 29 0.35 -4.52 -24.53
CA GLY A 29 0.69 -5.42 -25.64
C GLY A 29 -0.47 -6.32 -26.02
N THR A 30 -1.17 -6.90 -25.05
CA THR A 30 -2.34 -7.75 -25.33
C THR A 30 -3.46 -6.92 -25.97
N ALA A 31 -3.77 -5.72 -25.44
CA ALA A 31 -4.79 -4.85 -26.02
C ALA A 31 -4.45 -4.48 -27.47
N LEU A 32 -3.22 -4.07 -27.77
CA LEU A 32 -2.79 -3.73 -29.13
C LEU A 32 -2.81 -4.93 -30.07
N LEU A 33 -2.46 -6.13 -29.61
CA LEU A 33 -2.56 -7.35 -30.40
C LEU A 33 -4.01 -7.67 -30.75
N PHE A 34 -4.94 -7.57 -29.79
CA PHE A 34 -6.36 -7.76 -30.05
C PHE A 34 -6.92 -6.68 -30.97
N ALA A 35 -6.50 -5.42 -30.84
CA ALA A 35 -6.87 -4.34 -31.75
C ALA A 35 -6.36 -4.62 -33.18
N ALA A 36 -5.13 -5.06 -33.35
CA ALA A 36 -4.57 -5.40 -34.66
C ALA A 36 -5.31 -6.58 -35.31
N VAL A 37 -5.55 -7.67 -34.57
CA VAL A 37 -6.33 -8.82 -35.06
C VAL A 37 -7.78 -8.41 -35.36
N GLY A 38 -8.39 -7.60 -34.48
CA GLY A 38 -9.75 -7.07 -34.66
C GLY A 38 -9.87 -6.20 -35.90
N SER A 39 -8.86 -5.40 -36.19
CA SER A 39 -8.84 -4.57 -37.43
C SER A 39 -8.73 -5.43 -38.69
N ILE A 40 -7.88 -6.45 -38.70
CA ILE A 40 -7.75 -7.37 -39.84
C ILE A 40 -9.06 -8.13 -40.09
N THR A 41 -9.77 -8.50 -39.01
CA THR A 41 -11.05 -9.23 -39.10
C THR A 41 -12.27 -8.33 -39.28
N GLY A 42 -12.08 -7.00 -39.34
CA GLY A 42 -13.16 -6.02 -39.52
C GLY A 42 -14.04 -5.79 -38.28
N HIS A 43 -13.61 -6.23 -37.09
CA HIS A 43 -14.35 -6.09 -35.84
C HIS A 43 -13.87 -4.91 -34.97
N PHE A 44 -12.79 -4.25 -35.35
CA PHE A 44 -12.22 -3.12 -34.62
C PHE A 44 -11.80 -2.01 -35.57
N ASP A 45 -12.24 -0.78 -35.31
CA ASP A 45 -11.85 0.38 -36.08
C ASP A 45 -10.60 1.02 -35.48
N LEU A 46 -9.55 1.14 -36.30
CA LEU A 46 -8.28 1.78 -35.88
C LEU A 46 -8.45 3.25 -35.46
N ALA A 47 -9.56 3.91 -35.88
CA ALA A 47 -9.87 5.26 -35.42
C ALA A 47 -9.96 5.37 -33.87
N PHE A 48 -10.33 4.31 -33.17
CA PHE A 48 -10.33 4.30 -31.70
C PHE A 48 -8.94 4.45 -31.08
N LEU A 49 -7.88 4.03 -31.79
CA LEU A 49 -6.50 4.23 -31.30
C LEU A 49 -6.08 5.70 -31.29
N GLN A 50 -6.75 6.56 -32.07
CA GLN A 50 -6.48 8.00 -32.05
C GLN A 50 -6.85 8.65 -30.70
N ALA A 51 -7.67 8.01 -29.88
CA ALA A 51 -8.00 8.48 -28.54
C ALA A 51 -6.89 8.19 -27.51
N LEU A 52 -5.94 7.28 -27.81
CA LEU A 52 -4.87 6.89 -26.88
C LEU A 52 -4.00 8.06 -26.43
N PRO A 53 -3.49 8.95 -27.29
CA PRO A 53 -2.69 10.09 -26.85
C PRO A 53 -3.41 10.95 -25.81
N ASN A 54 -4.70 11.23 -26.02
CA ASN A 54 -5.51 12.03 -25.10
C ASN A 54 -5.73 11.31 -23.75
N ARG A 55 -5.94 9.99 -23.76
CA ARG A 55 -6.07 9.19 -22.53
C ARG A 55 -4.77 9.17 -21.74
N LEU A 56 -3.65 8.95 -22.43
CA LEU A 56 -2.32 8.95 -21.80
C LEU A 56 -2.00 10.33 -21.21
N PHE A 57 -2.27 11.40 -21.96
CA PHE A 57 -2.07 12.76 -21.51
C PHE A 57 -2.96 13.08 -20.30
N GLY A 58 -4.23 12.69 -20.32
CA GLY A 58 -5.15 12.84 -19.18
C GLY A 58 -4.66 12.11 -17.92
N THR A 59 -4.05 10.92 -18.07
CA THR A 59 -3.43 10.22 -16.93
C THR A 59 -2.22 10.98 -16.38
N MET A 60 -1.42 11.59 -17.26
CA MET A 60 -0.20 12.33 -16.84
C MET A 60 -0.54 13.68 -16.18
N GLU A 61 -1.61 14.35 -16.59
CA GLU A 61 -2.04 15.63 -16.01
C GLU A 61 -3.00 15.49 -14.81
N ASN A 62 -3.36 14.27 -14.44
CA ASN A 62 -4.29 14.06 -13.33
C ASN A 62 -3.67 14.48 -11.99
N THR A 63 -4.17 15.60 -11.46
CA THR A 63 -3.68 16.18 -10.20
C THR A 63 -3.90 15.29 -8.98
N THR A 64 -4.90 14.41 -9.01
CA THR A 64 -5.16 13.44 -7.94
C THR A 64 -4.03 12.41 -7.83
N LEU A 65 -3.44 12.03 -8.98
CA LEU A 65 -2.35 11.06 -9.02
C LEU A 65 -1.02 11.60 -8.45
N ILE A 66 -0.89 12.92 -8.25
CA ILE A 66 0.26 13.52 -7.55
C ILE A 66 0.33 13.06 -6.10
N ALA A 67 -0.79 12.68 -5.49
CA ALA A 67 -0.81 12.08 -4.16
C ALA A 67 0.04 10.79 -4.07
N VAL A 68 0.10 10.01 -5.16
CA VAL A 68 0.81 8.71 -5.20
C VAL A 68 2.30 8.86 -4.90
N PRO A 69 3.10 9.66 -5.65
CA PRO A 69 4.52 9.86 -5.35
C PRO A 69 4.77 10.45 -3.95
N LEU A 70 3.87 11.29 -3.45
CA LEU A 70 4.00 11.88 -2.12
C LEU A 70 3.75 10.87 -1.01
N PHE A 71 2.74 10.00 -1.13
CA PHE A 71 2.53 8.89 -0.20
C PHE A 71 3.67 7.88 -0.26
N ILE A 72 4.20 7.56 -1.44
CA ILE A 72 5.38 6.70 -1.59
C ILE A 72 6.57 7.32 -0.87
N LEU A 73 6.82 8.62 -1.07
CA LEU A 73 7.91 9.33 -0.40
C LEU A 73 7.76 9.28 1.12
N MET A 74 6.55 9.54 1.64
CA MET A 74 6.24 9.43 3.07
C MET A 74 6.58 8.03 3.59
N GLY A 75 6.09 6.98 2.94
CA GLY A 75 6.28 5.60 3.35
C GLY A 75 7.75 5.16 3.31
N VAL A 76 8.44 5.41 2.20
CA VAL A 76 9.86 5.08 2.04
C VAL A 76 10.72 5.84 3.04
N MET A 77 10.40 7.11 3.33
CA MET A 77 11.12 7.89 4.35
C MET A 77 10.96 7.29 5.74
N LEU A 78 9.74 6.91 6.14
CA LEU A 78 9.48 6.26 7.44
C LEU A 78 10.17 4.90 7.53
N GLU A 79 10.19 4.13 6.45
CA GLU A 79 10.87 2.83 6.37
C GLU A 79 12.39 2.96 6.54
N LYS A 80 13.02 3.83 5.74
CA LYS A 80 14.48 4.00 5.71
C LYS A 80 15.05 4.75 6.93
N SER A 81 14.23 5.44 7.69
CA SER A 81 14.64 6.21 8.87
C SER A 81 14.75 5.39 10.17
N ARG A 82 14.73 4.04 10.09
CA ARG A 82 14.73 3.10 11.26
C ARG A 82 13.57 3.30 12.25
N LEU A 83 12.62 4.16 11.92
CA LEU A 83 11.40 4.32 12.73
C LEU A 83 10.66 2.99 12.89
N SER A 84 10.68 2.18 11.85
CA SER A 84 10.07 0.85 11.80
C SER A 84 10.73 -0.15 12.76
N GLU A 85 12.06 -0.13 12.84
CA GLU A 85 12.84 -0.97 13.76
C GLU A 85 12.56 -0.59 15.21
N ASP A 86 12.66 0.71 15.53
CA ASP A 86 12.37 1.27 16.85
C ASP A 86 10.94 0.95 17.32
N LEU A 87 9.97 0.96 16.38
CA LEU A 87 8.57 0.60 16.66
C LEU A 87 8.44 -0.87 17.00
N LEU A 88 9.05 -1.76 16.20
CA LEU A 88 8.95 -3.21 16.43
C LEU A 88 9.59 -3.61 17.75
N GLU A 89 10.79 -3.10 18.05
CA GLU A 89 11.47 -3.36 19.32
C GLU A 89 10.62 -2.88 20.48
N SER A 90 10.13 -1.63 20.43
CA SER A 90 9.32 -1.04 21.48
C SER A 90 8.02 -1.80 21.73
N MET A 91 7.37 -2.27 20.67
CA MET A 91 6.14 -3.07 20.78
C MET A 91 6.43 -4.50 21.25
N ALA A 92 7.53 -5.10 20.81
CA ALA A 92 7.96 -6.40 21.29
C ALA A 92 8.29 -6.37 22.80
N ASP A 93 8.87 -5.27 23.29
CA ASP A 93 9.14 -5.06 24.72
C ASP A 93 7.83 -4.91 25.53
N LEU A 94 6.84 -4.18 25.00
CA LEU A 94 5.54 -4.00 25.66
C LEU A 94 4.77 -5.31 25.81
N PHE A 95 4.74 -6.11 24.77
CA PHE A 95 4.01 -7.37 24.74
C PHE A 95 4.86 -8.59 25.09
N GLY A 96 6.13 -8.39 25.47
CA GLY A 96 7.12 -9.45 25.71
C GLY A 96 6.71 -10.50 26.74
N ASN A 97 5.85 -10.13 27.70
CA ASN A 97 5.33 -11.03 28.73
C ASN A 97 4.19 -11.94 28.24
N PHE A 98 3.58 -11.63 27.09
CA PHE A 98 2.54 -12.48 26.51
C PHE A 98 3.14 -13.54 25.60
N ARG A 99 2.61 -14.77 25.69
CA ARG A 99 3.06 -15.90 24.86
C ARG A 99 3.02 -15.60 23.36
N SER A 100 1.99 -14.90 22.90
CA SER A 100 1.82 -14.45 21.52
C SER A 100 2.24 -12.98 21.29
N GLY A 101 2.90 -12.37 22.29
CA GLY A 101 3.16 -10.93 22.32
C GLY A 101 3.99 -10.43 21.13
N LEU A 102 5.03 -11.16 20.74
CA LEU A 102 5.82 -10.80 19.56
C LEU A 102 4.99 -10.83 18.27
N GLY A 103 4.13 -11.84 18.11
CA GLY A 103 3.24 -11.92 16.95
C GLY A 103 2.25 -10.74 16.90
N ILE A 104 1.66 -10.37 18.04
CA ILE A 104 0.80 -9.20 18.16
C ILE A 104 1.55 -7.92 17.82
N SER A 105 2.81 -7.78 18.30
CA SER A 105 3.66 -6.64 17.96
C SER A 105 3.91 -6.56 16.45
N VAL A 106 4.19 -7.69 15.80
CA VAL A 106 4.37 -7.77 14.34
C VAL A 106 3.10 -7.35 13.61
N VAL A 107 1.91 -7.77 14.06
CA VAL A 107 0.63 -7.35 13.45
C VAL A 107 0.40 -5.85 13.60
N LEU A 108 0.57 -5.31 14.80
CA LEU A 108 0.30 -3.90 15.07
C LEU A 108 1.31 -2.98 14.37
N VAL A 109 2.60 -3.31 14.46
CA VAL A 109 3.64 -2.54 13.76
C VAL A 109 3.51 -2.68 12.25
N GLY A 110 3.23 -3.89 11.77
CA GLY A 110 2.99 -4.12 10.36
C GLY A 110 1.77 -3.36 9.83
N ALA A 111 0.68 -3.28 10.59
CA ALA A 111 -0.47 -2.46 10.23
C ALA A 111 -0.12 -0.96 10.18
N LEU A 112 0.67 -0.44 11.12
CA LEU A 112 1.16 0.94 11.11
C LEU A 112 2.08 1.22 9.93
N LEU A 113 3.02 0.31 9.65
CA LEU A 113 3.91 0.44 8.49
C LEU A 113 3.14 0.32 7.18
N ALA A 114 2.23 -0.63 7.13
CA ALA A 114 1.33 -0.82 6.00
C ALA A 114 0.56 0.47 5.68
N ALA A 115 -0.04 1.10 6.70
CA ALA A 115 -0.73 2.39 6.56
C ALA A 115 0.20 3.54 6.13
N SER A 116 1.49 3.45 6.39
CA SER A 116 2.44 4.51 6.00
C SER A 116 3.06 4.30 4.63
N THR A 117 3.29 3.06 4.20
CA THR A 117 4.01 2.74 2.96
C THR A 117 3.11 2.56 1.75
N GLY A 118 1.92 2.00 1.95
CA GLY A 118 1.00 1.66 0.85
C GLY A 118 1.57 0.66 -0.18
N ILE A 119 2.70 -0.02 0.14
CA ILE A 119 3.42 -0.91 -0.79
C ILE A 119 3.62 -2.26 -0.13
N VAL A 120 2.85 -3.27 -0.57
CA VAL A 120 2.88 -4.63 0.01
C VAL A 120 4.27 -5.27 -0.06
N GLY A 121 4.88 -5.28 -1.24
CA GLY A 121 6.15 -5.98 -1.45
C GLY A 121 7.28 -5.47 -0.56
N ALA A 122 7.45 -4.15 -0.48
CA ALA A 122 8.47 -3.54 0.39
C ALA A 122 8.19 -3.86 1.87
N THR A 123 6.94 -3.67 2.32
CA THR A 123 6.55 -3.92 3.71
C THR A 123 6.76 -5.39 4.10
N VAL A 124 6.38 -6.36 3.25
CA VAL A 124 6.59 -7.79 3.52
C VAL A 124 8.07 -8.12 3.64
N VAL A 125 8.91 -7.59 2.72
CA VAL A 125 10.36 -7.84 2.76
C VAL A 125 10.99 -7.22 4.01
N THR A 126 10.68 -5.95 4.30
CA THR A 126 11.21 -5.24 5.48
C THR A 126 10.79 -5.94 6.78
N MET A 127 9.50 -6.24 6.93
CA MET A 127 8.99 -6.97 8.08
C MET A 127 9.59 -8.38 8.17
N GLY A 128 9.82 -9.03 7.03
CA GLY A 128 10.49 -10.34 6.96
C GLY A 128 11.90 -10.29 7.52
N LEU A 129 12.71 -9.36 7.04
CA LEU A 129 14.09 -9.20 7.48
C LEU A 129 14.19 -8.86 8.99
N MET A 130 13.27 -8.03 9.49
CA MET A 130 13.28 -7.58 10.89
C MET A 130 12.68 -8.61 11.85
N SER A 131 11.53 -9.18 11.50
CA SER A 131 10.71 -9.94 12.44
C SER A 131 10.95 -11.45 12.37
N LEU A 132 11.20 -12.01 11.17
CA LEU A 132 11.30 -13.45 10.96
C LEU A 132 12.38 -14.11 11.82
N PRO A 133 13.63 -13.61 11.88
CA PRO A 133 14.67 -14.22 12.72
C PRO A 133 14.28 -14.26 14.20
N THR A 134 13.67 -13.17 14.70
CA THR A 134 13.24 -13.05 16.08
C THR A 134 12.05 -13.95 16.39
N MET A 135 11.09 -14.08 15.46
CA MET A 135 9.95 -14.99 15.61
C MET A 135 10.38 -16.46 15.66
N LEU A 136 11.30 -16.86 14.77
CA LEU A 136 11.85 -18.22 14.78
C LEU A 136 12.59 -18.54 16.07
N LYS A 137 13.44 -17.63 16.57
CA LYS A 137 14.12 -17.77 17.87
C LYS A 137 13.14 -17.91 19.04
N ARG A 138 11.99 -17.24 18.99
CA ARG A 138 10.93 -17.33 20.01
C ARG A 138 9.96 -18.50 19.78
N GLY A 139 10.33 -19.48 18.95
CA GLY A 139 9.60 -20.74 18.81
C GLY A 139 8.34 -20.69 17.95
N TYR A 140 8.15 -19.64 17.13
CA TYR A 140 7.15 -19.67 16.09
C TYR A 140 7.57 -20.64 14.99
N SER A 141 6.63 -21.41 14.44
CA SER A 141 6.92 -22.22 13.25
C SER A 141 7.19 -21.33 12.03
N SER A 142 8.01 -21.81 11.11
CA SER A 142 8.34 -21.05 9.89
C SER A 142 7.08 -20.64 9.12
N SER A 143 6.10 -21.55 8.99
CA SER A 143 4.85 -21.27 8.27
C SER A 143 3.99 -20.21 8.98
N GLN A 144 3.93 -20.23 10.33
CA GLN A 144 3.21 -19.20 11.08
C GLN A 144 3.89 -17.83 10.96
N ALA A 145 5.22 -17.79 11.10
CA ALA A 145 5.97 -16.53 11.03
C ALA A 145 5.88 -15.91 9.64
N THR A 146 6.15 -16.67 8.58
CA THR A 146 6.09 -16.17 7.19
C THR A 146 4.66 -15.83 6.77
N GLY A 147 3.68 -16.67 7.13
CA GLY A 147 2.27 -16.40 6.86
C GLY A 147 1.77 -15.14 7.54
N LEU A 148 2.14 -14.90 8.80
CA LEU A 148 1.78 -13.70 9.54
C LEU A 148 2.40 -12.44 8.93
N ILE A 149 3.69 -12.48 8.59
CA ILE A 149 4.40 -11.36 7.96
C ILE A 149 3.78 -11.01 6.61
N ALA A 150 3.51 -12.03 5.78
CA ALA A 150 2.86 -11.84 4.49
C ALA A 150 1.45 -11.25 4.64
N ALA A 151 0.63 -11.82 5.53
CA ALA A 151 -0.73 -11.34 5.80
C ALA A 151 -0.73 -9.90 6.32
N THR A 152 0.18 -9.58 7.24
CA THR A 152 0.28 -8.23 7.82
C THR A 152 0.75 -7.20 6.80
N GLY A 153 1.71 -7.57 5.94
CA GLY A 153 2.20 -6.68 4.88
C GLY A 153 1.13 -6.32 3.85
N THR A 154 0.14 -7.20 3.61
CA THR A 154 -0.96 -6.92 2.68
C THR A 154 -1.94 -5.87 3.21
N LEU A 155 -1.97 -5.60 4.51
CA LEU A 155 -2.81 -4.54 5.10
C LEU A 155 -2.53 -3.15 4.53
N GLY A 156 -1.33 -2.92 3.96
CA GLY A 156 -0.96 -1.65 3.34
C GLY A 156 -1.79 -1.22 2.14
N GLN A 157 -2.47 -2.15 1.51
CA GLN A 157 -3.41 -1.83 0.42
C GLN A 157 -4.84 -1.59 0.93
N ILE A 158 -5.12 -1.96 2.18
CA ILE A 158 -6.47 -1.91 2.76
C ILE A 158 -6.58 -0.73 3.74
N ILE A 159 -5.57 -0.57 4.62
CA ILE A 159 -5.59 0.49 5.64
C ILE A 159 -5.13 1.82 5.00
N PRO A 160 -5.96 2.90 5.07
CA PRO A 160 -5.55 4.20 4.56
C PRO A 160 -4.36 4.82 5.33
N PRO A 161 -3.54 5.67 4.65
CA PRO A 161 -3.61 6.04 3.24
C PRO A 161 -3.04 4.95 2.32
N SER A 162 -3.81 4.50 1.36
CA SER A 162 -3.48 3.43 0.43
C SER A 162 -3.42 3.92 -1.01
N ILE A 163 -2.36 3.58 -1.72
CA ILE A 163 -2.19 3.93 -3.14
C ILE A 163 -3.29 3.28 -3.98
N ALA A 164 -3.64 2.01 -3.67
CA ALA A 164 -4.69 1.31 -4.39
C ALA A 164 -6.05 1.99 -4.24
N LEU A 165 -6.38 2.50 -3.04
CA LEU A 165 -7.63 3.22 -2.81
C LEU A 165 -7.65 4.60 -3.50
N VAL A 166 -6.51 5.28 -3.62
CA VAL A 166 -6.40 6.52 -4.39
C VAL A 166 -6.71 6.26 -5.86
N LEU A 167 -6.07 5.25 -6.46
CA LEU A 167 -6.28 4.89 -7.85
C LEU A 167 -7.71 4.40 -8.13
N LEU A 168 -8.23 3.57 -7.22
CA LEU A 168 -9.60 3.07 -7.30
C LEU A 168 -10.61 4.21 -7.19
N GLY A 169 -10.37 5.16 -6.27
CA GLY A 169 -11.23 6.32 -6.06
C GLY A 169 -11.29 7.24 -7.28
N ASP A 170 -10.17 7.50 -7.90
CA ASP A 170 -10.10 8.27 -9.14
C ASP A 170 -10.88 7.59 -10.27
N THR A 171 -10.63 6.31 -10.50
CA THR A 171 -11.32 5.51 -11.52
C THR A 171 -12.83 5.42 -11.28
N LEU A 172 -13.25 5.12 -10.04
CA LEU A 172 -14.66 5.02 -9.66
C LEU A 172 -15.37 6.37 -9.77
N SER A 173 -14.72 7.47 -9.37
CA SER A 173 -15.29 8.81 -9.50
C SER A 173 -15.61 9.15 -10.94
N GLY A 174 -14.68 8.91 -11.87
CA GLY A 174 -14.89 9.13 -13.30
C GLY A 174 -15.99 8.24 -13.87
N ALA A 175 -15.97 6.95 -13.57
CA ALA A 175 -16.98 6.00 -14.05
C ALA A 175 -18.39 6.32 -13.51
N TYR A 176 -18.49 6.71 -12.24
CA TYR A 176 -19.75 7.06 -11.60
C TYR A 176 -20.35 8.34 -12.19
N GLN A 177 -19.53 9.37 -12.43
CA GLN A 177 -19.97 10.60 -13.11
C GLN A 177 -20.48 10.29 -14.51
N GLN A 178 -19.73 9.50 -15.28
CA GLN A 178 -20.13 9.13 -16.64
C GLN A 178 -21.45 8.35 -16.67
N ALA A 179 -21.64 7.41 -15.73
CA ALA A 179 -22.89 6.67 -15.61
C ALA A 179 -24.08 7.59 -15.31
N GLN A 180 -23.91 8.58 -14.43
CA GLN A 180 -24.97 9.55 -14.11
C GLN A 180 -25.31 10.45 -15.32
N LEU A 181 -24.30 10.91 -16.04
CA LEU A 181 -24.52 11.68 -17.29
C LEU A 181 -25.29 10.86 -18.33
N ASN A 182 -24.98 9.57 -18.48
CA ASN A 182 -25.70 8.67 -19.38
C ASN A 182 -27.16 8.42 -18.94
N MET A 183 -27.45 8.56 -17.65
CA MET A 183 -28.82 8.51 -17.10
C MET A 183 -29.55 9.87 -17.20
N GLY A 184 -28.94 10.91 -17.78
CA GLY A 184 -29.52 12.24 -17.90
C GLY A 184 -29.43 13.11 -16.63
N ILE A 185 -28.58 12.74 -15.68
CA ILE A 185 -28.32 13.52 -14.46
C ILE A 185 -27.19 14.52 -14.78
N PHE A 186 -27.54 15.79 -14.99
CA PHE A 186 -26.58 16.84 -15.40
C PHE A 186 -25.79 17.45 -14.22
N THR A 187 -26.13 17.10 -12.98
CA THR A 187 -25.38 17.46 -11.77
C THR A 187 -24.85 16.21 -11.09
N PRO A 188 -23.86 15.52 -11.71
CA PRO A 188 -23.40 14.24 -11.18
C PRO A 188 -22.68 14.42 -9.85
N LYS A 189 -22.98 13.53 -8.90
CA LYS A 189 -22.21 13.41 -7.65
C LYS A 189 -20.89 12.71 -7.93
N THR A 190 -19.86 13.10 -7.22
CA THR A 190 -18.53 12.48 -7.24
C THR A 190 -18.37 11.51 -6.07
N VAL A 191 -17.62 10.42 -6.30
CA VAL A 191 -17.12 9.58 -5.20
C VAL A 191 -15.79 10.17 -4.76
N SER A 192 -15.70 10.54 -3.49
CA SER A 192 -14.48 11.09 -2.92
C SER A 192 -13.51 9.95 -2.53
N ILE A 193 -12.21 10.17 -2.70
CA ILE A 193 -11.17 9.28 -2.15
C ILE A 193 -11.28 9.20 -0.64
N GLY A 194 -11.68 10.30 0.02
CA GLY A 194 -11.95 10.33 1.45
C GLY A 194 -13.05 9.34 1.86
N ASP A 195 -14.13 9.22 1.08
CA ASP A 195 -15.21 8.26 1.35
C ASP A 195 -14.70 6.81 1.29
N LEU A 196 -13.82 6.50 0.32
CA LEU A 196 -13.19 5.19 0.23
C LEU A 196 -12.26 4.92 1.42
N PHE A 197 -11.52 5.92 1.87
CA PHE A 197 -10.68 5.80 3.07
C PHE A 197 -11.53 5.51 4.31
N VAL A 198 -12.63 6.25 4.52
CA VAL A 198 -13.58 5.96 5.62
C VAL A 198 -14.10 4.53 5.53
N GLY A 199 -14.55 4.14 4.34
CA GLY A 199 -15.08 2.79 4.11
C GLY A 199 -14.07 1.66 4.35
N ALA A 200 -12.77 1.92 4.12
CA ALA A 200 -11.70 0.92 4.25
C ALA A 200 -11.15 0.78 5.68
N ILE A 201 -11.30 1.81 6.54
CA ILE A 201 -10.80 1.77 7.93
C ILE A 201 -11.41 0.60 8.70
N VAL A 202 -12.73 0.47 8.67
CA VAL A 202 -13.42 -0.54 9.47
C VAL A 202 -13.04 -1.96 9.05
N PRO A 203 -13.08 -2.36 7.76
CA PRO A 203 -12.59 -3.66 7.31
C PRO A 203 -11.13 -3.90 7.66
N GLY A 204 -10.27 -2.89 7.50
CA GLY A 204 -8.85 -2.98 7.83
C GLY A 204 -8.61 -3.26 9.32
N LEU A 205 -9.31 -2.56 10.21
CA LEU A 205 -9.23 -2.79 11.65
C LEU A 205 -9.79 -4.16 12.05
N ILE A 206 -10.87 -4.61 11.42
CA ILE A 206 -11.43 -5.96 11.65
C ILE A 206 -10.40 -7.03 11.32
N LEU A 207 -9.66 -6.88 10.21
CA LEU A 207 -8.58 -7.81 9.85
C LEU A 207 -7.46 -7.81 10.88
N VAL A 208 -7.04 -6.65 11.36
CA VAL A 208 -6.03 -6.56 12.45
C VAL A 208 -6.50 -7.30 13.69
N VAL A 209 -7.76 -7.11 14.09
CA VAL A 209 -8.36 -7.82 15.23
C VAL A 209 -8.38 -9.32 15.00
N PHE A 210 -8.77 -9.77 13.79
CA PHE A 210 -8.78 -11.20 13.46
C PHE A 210 -7.38 -11.82 13.48
N TYR A 211 -6.36 -11.12 13.00
CA TYR A 211 -4.98 -11.59 13.09
C TYR A 211 -4.50 -11.69 14.54
N CYS A 212 -4.82 -10.71 15.38
CA CYS A 212 -4.52 -10.76 16.80
C CYS A 212 -5.28 -11.90 17.51
N LEU A 213 -6.56 -12.09 17.20
CA LEU A 213 -7.37 -13.16 17.75
C LEU A 213 -6.84 -14.55 17.34
N TYR A 214 -6.47 -14.71 16.06
CA TYR A 214 -5.83 -15.94 15.57
C TYR A 214 -4.55 -16.25 16.37
N LEU A 215 -3.70 -15.26 16.62
CA LEU A 215 -2.47 -15.44 17.38
C LEU A 215 -2.72 -15.84 18.82
N VAL A 216 -3.73 -15.27 19.46
CA VAL A 216 -4.07 -15.59 20.85
C VAL A 216 -4.66 -17.01 20.96
N THR A 217 -5.46 -17.42 19.98
CA THR A 217 -6.20 -18.71 20.03
C THR A 217 -5.39 -19.88 19.48
N PHE A 218 -4.73 -19.70 18.36
CA PHE A 218 -4.11 -20.79 17.60
C PHE A 218 -2.58 -20.80 17.65
N SER A 219 -1.93 -19.66 17.91
CA SER A 219 -0.47 -19.61 17.98
C SER A 219 0.00 -20.10 19.34
N ARG A 220 0.80 -21.17 19.33
CA ARG A 220 1.43 -21.74 20.53
C ARG A 220 2.95 -21.75 20.35
N PRO A 221 3.62 -20.59 20.35
CA PRO A 221 5.08 -20.58 20.33
C PRO A 221 5.62 -21.37 21.55
N ALA A 222 6.80 -21.96 21.39
CA ALA A 222 7.43 -22.70 22.47
C ALA A 222 7.57 -21.84 23.73
N PRO A 223 7.50 -22.43 24.95
CA PRO A 223 7.79 -21.68 26.18
C PRO A 223 9.19 -21.09 26.08
N ILE A 224 9.33 -19.82 26.43
CA ILE A 224 10.64 -19.17 26.51
C ILE A 224 11.40 -19.88 27.62
N THR A 225 12.44 -20.64 27.28
CA THR A 225 13.37 -21.20 28.24
C THR A 225 14.12 -20.02 28.89
N GLN A 226 14.09 -19.93 30.20
CA GLN A 226 14.54 -18.77 31.00
C GLN A 226 16.05 -18.43 30.90
N ASP A 227 16.82 -19.09 30.04
CA ASP A 227 18.27 -19.00 30.01
C ASP A 227 18.87 -17.98 29.03
N GLU A 228 18.05 -17.32 28.20
CA GLU A 228 18.53 -16.22 27.36
C GLU A 228 17.75 -14.95 27.63
N THR A 229 18.35 -14.06 28.40
CA THR A 229 18.01 -12.63 28.55
C THR A 229 16.52 -12.34 28.44
N ALA A 230 15.83 -12.42 29.58
CA ALA A 230 14.49 -11.86 29.69
C ALA A 230 14.53 -10.44 29.10
N PRO A 231 13.63 -10.12 28.13
CA PRO A 231 13.62 -8.79 27.58
C PRO A 231 13.54 -7.78 28.71
N PRO A 232 14.33 -6.71 28.71
CA PRO A 232 14.27 -5.71 29.75
C PRO A 232 12.81 -5.32 29.93
N LYS A 233 12.34 -5.23 31.19
CA LYS A 233 10.97 -4.87 31.53
C LYS A 233 10.57 -3.70 30.68
N GLY A 234 9.56 -3.91 29.81
CA GLY A 234 9.20 -2.97 28.77
C GLY A 234 9.04 -1.56 29.33
N ASN A 235 9.85 -0.65 28.86
CA ASN A 235 9.76 0.74 29.29
C ASN A 235 8.64 1.41 28.49
N LEU A 236 7.44 1.45 29.08
CA LEU A 236 6.24 2.06 28.48
C LEU A 236 6.54 3.48 27.96
N SER A 237 7.38 4.24 28.67
CA SER A 237 7.79 5.59 28.25
C SER A 237 8.60 5.56 26.95
N ARG A 238 9.50 4.59 26.77
CA ARG A 238 10.28 4.44 25.54
C ARG A 238 9.37 4.02 24.37
N ALA A 239 8.48 3.09 24.61
CA ALA A 239 7.52 2.63 23.61
C ALA A 239 6.59 3.78 23.16
N MET A 240 6.05 4.54 24.09
CA MET A 240 5.21 5.71 23.77
C MET A 240 5.99 6.76 22.99
N LYS A 241 7.24 7.04 23.36
CA LYS A 241 8.09 8.01 22.64
C LYS A 241 8.36 7.61 21.19
N ASN A 242 8.46 6.32 20.91
CA ASN A 242 8.67 5.83 19.53
C ASN A 242 7.38 5.70 18.74
N LEU A 243 6.24 5.34 19.39
CA LEU A 243 4.93 5.17 18.75
C LEU A 243 4.22 6.48 18.42
N ILE A 244 4.29 7.46 19.32
CA ILE A 244 3.53 8.72 19.17
C ILE A 244 3.84 9.45 17.86
N PRO A 245 5.12 9.68 17.45
CA PRO A 245 5.40 10.48 16.26
C PRO A 245 4.83 9.89 14.95
N PRO A 246 5.02 8.59 14.62
CA PRO A 246 4.43 8.01 13.41
C PRO A 246 2.90 7.96 13.47
N ILE A 247 2.31 7.63 14.63
CA ILE A 247 0.85 7.61 14.80
C ILE A 247 0.29 9.03 14.62
N PHE A 248 0.91 10.02 15.23
CA PHE A 248 0.50 11.43 15.08
C PHE A 248 0.55 11.85 13.62
N LEU A 249 1.59 11.48 12.88
CA LEU A 249 1.69 11.77 11.45
C LEU A 249 0.54 11.13 10.66
N ILE A 250 0.28 9.83 10.87
CA ILE A 250 -0.79 9.10 10.18
C ILE A 250 -2.16 9.71 10.53
N VAL A 251 -2.41 9.98 11.80
CA VAL A 251 -3.67 10.59 12.26
C VAL A 251 -3.84 12.01 11.69
N THR A 252 -2.77 12.80 11.59
CA THR A 252 -2.83 14.13 11.00
C THR A 252 -3.16 14.06 9.51
N VAL A 253 -2.46 13.20 8.76
CA VAL A 253 -2.68 13.01 7.32
C VAL A 253 -4.08 12.49 7.05
N LEU A 254 -4.45 11.38 7.69
CA LEU A 254 -5.75 10.75 7.48
C LEU A 254 -6.89 11.62 8.02
N GLY A 255 -6.71 12.17 9.22
CA GLY A 255 -7.71 13.04 9.86
C GLY A 255 -8.00 14.31 9.05
N SER A 256 -6.99 14.91 8.42
CA SER A 256 -7.20 16.08 7.54
C SER A 256 -8.04 15.75 6.31
N ILE A 257 -7.83 14.57 5.71
CA ILE A 257 -8.64 14.10 4.58
C ILE A 257 -10.07 13.80 5.03
N LEU A 258 -10.25 13.06 6.14
CA LEU A 258 -11.56 12.66 6.64
C LEU A 258 -12.41 13.85 7.13
N ALA A 259 -11.76 14.87 7.68
CA ALA A 259 -12.42 16.11 8.08
C ALA A 259 -12.71 17.05 6.89
N GLY A 260 -12.28 16.71 5.66
CA GLY A 260 -12.43 17.56 4.49
C GLY A 260 -11.57 18.83 4.52
N LEU A 261 -10.54 18.88 5.40
CA LEU A 261 -9.65 20.02 5.54
C LEU A 261 -8.56 20.08 4.49
N ALA A 262 -8.21 18.93 3.92
CA ALA A 262 -7.18 18.78 2.90
C ALA A 262 -7.59 17.75 1.84
N THR A 263 -7.19 18.02 0.61
CA THR A 263 -7.26 17.02 -0.46
C THR A 263 -6.25 15.90 -0.19
N PRO A 264 -6.42 14.70 -0.78
CA PRO A 264 -5.43 13.62 -0.66
C PRO A 264 -4.01 14.04 -1.06
N THR A 265 -3.87 14.91 -2.05
CA THR A 265 -2.58 15.41 -2.53
C THR A 265 -1.92 16.35 -1.51
N GLU A 266 -2.68 17.28 -0.93
CA GLU A 266 -2.19 18.19 0.10
C GLU A 266 -1.80 17.42 1.37
N ALA A 267 -2.64 16.51 1.82
CA ALA A 267 -2.37 15.65 2.97
C ALA A 267 -1.13 14.76 2.75
N ALA A 268 -0.96 14.21 1.54
CA ALA A 268 0.23 13.45 1.18
C ALA A 268 1.51 14.32 1.22
N GLY A 269 1.41 15.58 0.78
CA GLY A 269 2.50 16.56 0.87
C GLY A 269 2.90 16.84 2.32
N VAL A 270 1.91 17.10 3.20
CA VAL A 270 2.12 17.26 4.65
C VAL A 270 2.73 16.00 5.25
N GLY A 271 2.24 14.83 4.86
CA GLY A 271 2.78 13.54 5.28
C GLY A 271 4.23 13.32 4.89
N ALA A 272 4.58 13.60 3.64
CA ALA A 272 5.95 13.48 3.13
C ALA A 272 6.91 14.45 3.85
N PHE A 273 6.48 15.70 4.03
CA PHE A 273 7.24 16.68 4.80
C PHE A 273 7.40 16.26 6.26
N GLY A 274 6.31 15.82 6.90
CA GLY A 274 6.33 15.38 8.30
C GLY A 274 7.21 14.15 8.52
N ALA A 275 7.19 13.17 7.63
CA ALA A 275 8.08 12.00 7.68
C ALA A 275 9.56 12.41 7.55
N THR A 276 9.85 13.34 6.63
CA THR A 276 11.20 13.88 6.45
C THR A 276 11.66 14.66 7.68
N ALA A 277 10.79 15.49 8.26
CA ALA A 277 11.07 16.23 9.49
C ALA A 277 11.31 15.27 10.68
N LEU A 278 10.52 14.20 10.82
CA LEU A 278 10.74 13.19 11.87
C LEU A 278 12.09 12.48 11.72
N ALA A 279 12.47 12.12 10.48
CA ALA A 279 13.77 11.52 10.19
C ALA A 279 14.92 12.48 10.54
N PHE A 280 14.76 13.77 10.25
CA PHE A 280 15.73 14.82 10.59
C PHE A 280 15.86 15.00 12.11
N LEU A 281 14.73 15.16 12.82
CA LEU A 281 14.71 15.33 14.28
C LEU A 281 15.30 14.13 15.03
N LYS A 282 15.18 12.93 14.50
CA LYS A 282 15.81 11.73 15.03
C LYS A 282 17.29 11.59 14.65
N GLY A 283 17.86 12.53 13.90
CA GLY A 283 19.26 12.46 13.43
C GLY A 283 19.52 11.32 12.43
N GLN A 284 18.47 10.79 11.81
CA GLN A 284 18.54 9.66 10.88
C GLN A 284 18.63 10.11 9.41
N LEU A 285 18.44 11.40 9.12
CA LEU A 285 18.48 11.95 7.78
C LEU A 285 19.93 12.24 7.38
N THR A 286 20.54 11.32 6.62
CA THR A 286 21.85 11.52 5.98
C THR A 286 21.65 11.75 4.48
N TRP A 287 22.67 12.33 3.81
CA TRP A 287 22.60 12.56 2.38
C TRP A 287 22.44 11.27 1.57
N ASP A 288 23.11 10.20 1.98
CA ASP A 288 22.99 8.88 1.35
C ASP A 288 21.59 8.31 1.50
N LYS A 289 20.99 8.43 2.69
CA LYS A 289 19.59 8.01 2.92
C LYS A 289 18.62 8.84 2.10
N LEU A 290 18.80 10.16 2.05
CA LEU A 290 17.93 11.02 1.24
C LEU A 290 18.01 10.64 -0.24
N ARG A 291 19.19 10.35 -0.74
CA ARG A 291 19.39 9.87 -2.11
C ARG A 291 18.72 8.51 -2.36
N ASP A 292 18.88 7.56 -1.42
CA ASP A 292 18.26 6.24 -1.51
C ASP A 292 16.72 6.33 -1.47
N VAL A 293 16.17 7.17 -0.59
CA VAL A 293 14.73 7.47 -0.54
C VAL A 293 14.24 8.06 -1.85
N ALA A 294 14.94 9.07 -2.40
CA ALA A 294 14.57 9.70 -3.66
C ALA A 294 14.59 8.70 -4.83
N GLN A 295 15.64 7.87 -4.92
CA GLN A 295 15.76 6.86 -5.96
C GLN A 295 14.67 5.78 -5.84
N THR A 296 14.42 5.29 -4.63
CA THR A 296 13.38 4.29 -4.36
C THR A 296 12.01 4.84 -4.69
N THR A 297 11.70 6.06 -4.24
CA THR A 297 10.44 6.76 -4.54
C THR A 297 10.25 6.92 -6.06
N THR A 298 11.27 7.39 -6.76
CA THR A 298 11.21 7.55 -8.22
C THR A 298 10.97 6.22 -8.93
N LYS A 299 11.69 5.17 -8.53
CA LYS A 299 11.54 3.83 -9.12
C LYS A 299 10.13 3.29 -8.96
N ILE A 300 9.57 3.38 -7.74
CA ILE A 300 8.22 2.86 -7.44
C ILE A 300 7.17 3.73 -8.14
N THR A 301 7.29 5.04 -8.08
CA THR A 301 6.38 5.97 -8.77
C THR A 301 6.36 5.70 -10.27
N SER A 302 7.52 5.58 -10.90
CA SER A 302 7.62 5.28 -12.33
C SER A 302 6.97 3.94 -12.68
N MET A 303 7.14 2.92 -11.83
CA MET A 303 6.48 1.62 -12.02
C MET A 303 4.96 1.74 -11.96
N VAL A 304 4.41 2.48 -10.98
CA VAL A 304 2.97 2.69 -10.84
C VAL A 304 2.41 3.44 -12.06
N PHE A 305 3.03 4.55 -12.45
CA PHE A 305 2.59 5.31 -13.63
C PHE A 305 2.71 4.50 -14.91
N PHE A 306 3.75 3.67 -15.05
CA PHE A 306 3.88 2.79 -16.21
C PHE A 306 2.75 1.75 -16.29
N ILE A 307 2.32 1.21 -15.12
CA ILE A 307 1.15 0.32 -15.05
C ILE A 307 -0.13 1.06 -15.43
N LEU A 308 -0.32 2.29 -14.96
CA LEU A 308 -1.49 3.12 -15.32
C LEU A 308 -1.54 3.42 -16.83
N ILE A 309 -0.39 3.72 -17.44
CA ILE A 309 -0.28 3.90 -18.88
C ILE A 309 -0.67 2.60 -19.61
N GLY A 310 -0.16 1.46 -19.15
CA GLY A 310 -0.52 0.16 -19.72
C GLY A 310 -2.01 -0.15 -19.58
N ALA A 311 -2.61 0.18 -18.44
CA ALA A 311 -4.05 0.04 -18.19
C ALA A 311 -4.91 1.00 -19.04
N ALA A 312 -4.40 2.21 -19.32
CA ALA A 312 -5.13 3.17 -20.18
C ALA A 312 -5.17 2.74 -21.65
N VAL A 313 -4.21 1.92 -22.09
CA VAL A 313 -4.21 1.30 -23.43
C VAL A 313 -5.15 0.10 -23.49
N PHE A 314 -5.23 -0.66 -22.40
CA PHE A 314 -6.11 -1.83 -22.24
C PHE A 314 -7.58 -1.42 -22.13
#